data_9a8ed0cf8111cb4b0f7c34dc5e380202
#
_entry.id   9a8ed0cf8111cb4b0f7c34dc5e380202
#
_cell.length_a   1.000
_cell.length_b   1.000
_cell.length_c   1.000
_cell.angle_alpha   90.00
_cell.angle_beta   90.00
_cell.angle_gamma   90.00
#
_symmetry.space_group_name_H-M   'P 1'
#
loop_
_entity.id
_entity.type
_entity.pdbx_description
1 polymer ?
#
loop_
_entity_poly.entity_id
_entity_poly.type
_entity_poly.pdbx_seq_one_letter_code
_entity_poly.pdbx_strand_id
1 'polypeptide(L)'
;MESQIEKVRKSFSVQAGSFESGSMSFSKQEYLEYTVRKMGLDGTESVLEVAAGTCAMGRAVSPHVRSVTCLDATPEMLRVGMEKSREAGITNIEFRQGLAEELPFEDSCFDAVMTRLSFHHFREMERPFEEMHRVLRPQGKLVIIDMEAAEEMLRETEDRIETMRDSSHVRNRSRAELSALFSSRHYEMECCESTRIPVSLDAWMELTATPSETRAEIVRLMEQDIGGGARTGFNPYLKDGRIFFDQRWCLWIGVKPAR
;
A
#
# COMPACT_ATOMS: atom_id res chain seq x y z
N MET A 1 -23.25 -8.59 -9.62
CA MET A 1 -22.20 -7.55 -9.53
C MET A 1 -20.96 -8.19 -8.92
N GLU A 2 -19.80 -7.95 -9.53
CA GLU A 2 -18.50 -8.43 -9.02
C GLU A 2 -18.24 -7.83 -7.63
N SER A 3 -17.83 -8.66 -6.67
CA SER A 3 -17.49 -8.18 -5.31
C SER A 3 -16.17 -7.39 -5.32
N GLN A 4 -15.91 -6.60 -4.27
CA GLN A 4 -14.66 -5.85 -4.17
C GLN A 4 -13.44 -6.79 -4.15
N ILE A 5 -13.54 -7.89 -3.43
CA ILE A 5 -12.44 -8.85 -3.36
C ILE A 5 -12.15 -9.55 -4.71
N GLU A 6 -13.18 -9.80 -5.52
CA GLU A 6 -13.00 -10.33 -6.88
C GLU A 6 -12.26 -9.31 -7.77
N LYS A 7 -12.61 -8.02 -7.68
CA LYS A 7 -11.90 -6.95 -8.40
C LYS A 7 -10.43 -6.86 -7.98
N VAL A 8 -10.16 -6.88 -6.68
CA VAL A 8 -8.80 -6.88 -6.12
C VAL A 8 -8.00 -8.07 -6.66
N ARG A 9 -8.51 -9.29 -6.50
CA ARG A 9 -7.81 -10.48 -7.00
C ARG A 9 -7.54 -10.41 -8.50
N LYS A 10 -8.51 -10.01 -9.29
CA LYS A 10 -8.36 -9.88 -10.74
C LYS A 10 -7.31 -8.85 -11.12
N SER A 11 -7.34 -7.66 -10.53
CA SER A 11 -6.38 -6.60 -10.80
C SER A 11 -4.97 -7.02 -10.41
N PHE A 12 -4.78 -7.55 -9.20
CA PHE A 12 -3.47 -7.92 -8.69
C PHE A 12 -2.91 -9.22 -9.30
N SER A 13 -3.76 -10.14 -9.78
CA SER A 13 -3.28 -11.28 -10.58
C SER A 13 -2.61 -10.83 -11.88
N VAL A 14 -3.14 -9.79 -12.54
CA VAL A 14 -2.53 -9.19 -13.75
C VAL A 14 -1.22 -8.50 -13.41
N GLN A 15 -1.16 -7.78 -12.29
CA GLN A 15 -0.01 -6.98 -11.87
C GLN A 15 1.15 -7.84 -11.32
N ALA A 16 0.90 -9.05 -10.81
CA ALA A 16 1.85 -9.83 -10.01
C ALA A 16 3.23 -9.99 -10.66
N GLY A 17 3.28 -10.29 -11.96
CA GLY A 17 4.54 -10.51 -12.69
C GLY A 17 5.42 -9.26 -12.86
N SER A 18 4.81 -8.06 -12.86
CA SER A 18 5.48 -6.78 -13.11
C SER A 18 5.49 -5.83 -11.91
N PHE A 19 4.88 -6.23 -10.79
CA PHE A 19 4.65 -5.36 -9.63
C PHE A 19 5.94 -4.77 -9.03
N GLU A 20 7.03 -5.51 -9.09
CA GLU A 20 8.36 -5.05 -8.66
C GLU A 20 9.30 -4.74 -9.84
N SER A 21 8.76 -4.47 -11.02
CA SER A 21 9.58 -4.03 -12.15
C SER A 21 10.24 -2.69 -11.82
N GLY A 22 11.49 -2.48 -12.27
CA GLY A 22 12.25 -1.27 -11.99
C GLY A 22 11.65 0.02 -12.57
N SER A 23 10.57 -0.08 -13.37
CA SER A 23 9.82 1.06 -13.89
C SER A 23 8.96 1.77 -12.83
N MET A 24 8.61 1.07 -11.73
CA MET A 24 7.79 1.62 -10.66
C MET A 24 8.62 1.93 -9.40
N SER A 25 8.30 3.05 -8.77
CA SER A 25 9.00 3.50 -7.56
C SER A 25 8.62 2.72 -6.29
N PHE A 26 7.58 1.85 -6.35
CA PHE A 26 7.01 1.18 -5.16
C PHE A 26 8.00 0.28 -4.42
N SER A 27 8.88 -0.41 -5.15
CA SER A 27 9.84 -1.36 -4.59
C SER A 27 11.26 -0.83 -4.51
N LYS A 28 11.44 0.50 -4.67
CA LYS A 28 12.76 1.10 -4.49
C LYS A 28 13.28 0.84 -3.09
N GLN A 29 14.47 0.31 -3.01
CA GLN A 29 15.14 -0.09 -1.77
C GLN A 29 15.17 1.04 -0.73
N GLU A 30 15.39 2.28 -1.16
CA GLU A 30 15.45 3.45 -0.29
C GLU A 30 14.17 3.69 0.53
N TYR A 31 12.97 3.46 -0.05
CA TYR A 31 11.71 3.63 0.65
C TYR A 31 11.42 2.49 1.64
N LEU A 32 11.79 1.27 1.26
CA LEU A 32 11.66 0.11 2.13
C LEU A 32 12.59 0.24 3.35
N GLU A 33 13.86 0.54 3.12
CA GLU A 33 14.86 0.74 4.18
C GLU A 33 14.52 1.92 5.09
N TYR A 34 13.95 3.00 4.54
CA TYR A 34 13.48 4.12 5.36
C TYR A 34 12.42 3.65 6.36
N THR A 35 11.42 2.89 5.90
CA THR A 35 10.37 2.33 6.77
C THR A 35 10.95 1.40 7.82
N VAL A 36 11.83 0.48 7.44
CA VAL A 36 12.49 -0.45 8.37
C VAL A 36 13.20 0.31 9.48
N ARG A 37 13.98 1.34 9.15
CA ARG A 37 14.67 2.17 10.16
C ARG A 37 13.70 2.88 11.10
N LYS A 38 12.57 3.39 10.56
CA LYS A 38 11.55 4.08 11.37
C LYS A 38 10.78 3.13 12.28
N MET A 39 10.65 1.85 11.91
CA MET A 39 10.01 0.85 12.76
C MET A 39 10.81 0.59 14.05
N GLY A 40 12.11 0.79 14.04
CA GLY A 40 12.98 0.64 15.23
C GLY A 40 12.86 -0.74 15.86
N LEU A 41 12.94 -1.81 15.04
CA LEU A 41 12.87 -3.21 15.45
C LEU A 41 14.21 -3.67 16.03
N ASP A 42 14.17 -4.60 16.99
CA ASP A 42 15.36 -5.07 17.74
C ASP A 42 15.83 -6.49 17.37
N GLY A 43 15.11 -7.17 16.47
CA GLY A 43 15.44 -8.51 15.99
C GLY A 43 14.65 -9.64 16.66
N THR A 44 13.86 -9.35 17.68
CA THR A 44 13.10 -10.38 18.43
C THR A 44 11.65 -10.51 17.99
N GLU A 45 11.17 -9.60 17.17
CA GLU A 45 9.75 -9.47 16.83
C GLU A 45 9.26 -10.55 15.87
N SER A 46 8.00 -10.93 16.06
CA SER A 46 7.13 -11.55 15.03
C SER A 46 6.34 -10.46 14.35
N VAL A 47 6.49 -10.32 13.05
CA VAL A 47 5.84 -9.27 12.25
C VAL A 47 4.80 -9.88 11.32
N LEU A 48 3.63 -9.23 11.21
CA LEU A 48 2.61 -9.54 10.20
C LEU A 48 2.57 -8.43 9.15
N GLU A 49 2.70 -8.77 7.87
CA GLU A 49 2.36 -7.90 6.75
C GLU A 49 0.99 -8.30 6.20
N VAL A 50 0.02 -7.37 6.27
CA VAL A 50 -1.36 -7.55 5.80
C VAL A 50 -1.52 -6.93 4.42
N ALA A 51 -2.20 -7.62 3.50
CA ALA A 51 -2.29 -7.27 2.08
C ALA A 51 -0.89 -7.06 1.48
N ALA A 52 -0.03 -8.06 1.71
CA ALA A 52 1.41 -8.00 1.48
C ALA A 52 1.80 -7.96 0.00
N GLY A 53 0.89 -8.28 -0.92
CA GLY A 53 1.19 -8.39 -2.33
C GLY A 53 2.34 -9.37 -2.58
N THR A 54 3.39 -8.91 -3.25
CA THR A 54 4.61 -9.68 -3.47
C THR A 54 5.55 -9.72 -2.25
N CYS A 55 5.13 -9.22 -1.10
CA CYS A 55 5.88 -9.20 0.18
C CYS A 55 7.23 -8.44 0.09
N ALA A 56 7.29 -7.38 -0.70
CA ALA A 56 8.50 -6.58 -0.82
C ALA A 56 8.92 -5.96 0.52
N MET A 57 7.95 -5.46 1.29
CA MET A 57 8.22 -4.89 2.62
C MET A 57 8.58 -5.99 3.62
N GLY A 58 7.89 -7.13 3.61
CA GLY A 58 8.21 -8.30 4.43
C GLY A 58 9.64 -8.79 4.21
N ARG A 59 10.09 -8.86 2.94
CA ARG A 59 11.48 -9.20 2.64
C ARG A 59 12.48 -8.15 3.16
N ALA A 60 12.15 -6.87 3.08
CA ALA A 60 13.01 -5.81 3.60
C ALA A 60 13.11 -5.83 5.13
N VAL A 61 12.04 -6.21 5.82
CA VAL A 61 11.98 -6.32 7.28
C VAL A 61 12.64 -7.61 7.78
N SER A 62 12.57 -8.70 7.02
CA SER A 62 12.99 -10.05 7.46
C SER A 62 14.40 -10.16 8.04
N PRO A 63 15.45 -9.40 7.58
CA PRO A 63 16.77 -9.45 8.21
C PRO A 63 16.84 -8.81 9.60
N HIS A 64 15.80 -8.07 10.00
CA HIS A 64 15.79 -7.25 11.23
C HIS A 64 14.83 -7.80 12.29
N VAL A 65 14.24 -8.99 12.08
CA VAL A 65 13.22 -9.57 12.96
C VAL A 65 13.37 -11.08 13.07
N ARG A 66 12.74 -11.67 14.09
CA ARG A 66 12.70 -13.13 14.25
C ARG A 66 11.95 -13.82 13.13
N SER A 67 10.78 -13.32 12.76
CA SER A 67 9.94 -13.91 11.73
C SER A 67 8.98 -12.89 11.11
N VAL A 68 8.61 -13.13 9.86
CA VAL A 68 7.58 -12.37 9.15
C VAL A 68 6.50 -13.33 8.67
N THR A 69 5.25 -12.95 8.83
CA THR A 69 4.11 -13.60 8.15
C THR A 69 3.56 -12.62 7.13
N CYS A 70 3.51 -13.02 5.85
CA CYS A 70 2.93 -12.23 4.76
C CYS A 70 1.56 -12.79 4.41
N LEU A 71 0.50 -12.01 4.58
CA LEU A 71 -0.87 -12.39 4.23
C LEU A 71 -1.37 -11.55 3.07
N ASP A 72 -1.89 -12.22 2.03
CA ASP A 72 -2.56 -11.56 0.90
C ASP A 72 -3.76 -12.36 0.42
N ALA A 73 -4.72 -11.68 -0.19
CA ALA A 73 -5.90 -12.31 -0.76
C ALA A 73 -5.64 -12.95 -2.13
N THR A 74 -4.55 -12.56 -2.82
CA THR A 74 -4.21 -12.92 -4.21
C THR A 74 -3.11 -13.97 -4.25
N PRO A 75 -3.42 -15.23 -4.60
CA PRO A 75 -2.42 -16.30 -4.63
C PRO A 75 -1.23 -16.04 -5.56
N GLU A 76 -1.46 -15.36 -6.69
CA GLU A 76 -0.43 -15.04 -7.68
C GLU A 76 0.62 -14.09 -7.09
N MET A 77 0.19 -13.13 -6.28
CA MET A 77 1.08 -12.22 -5.57
C MET A 77 1.96 -12.97 -4.57
N LEU A 78 1.36 -13.83 -3.74
CA LEU A 78 2.11 -14.65 -2.78
C LEU A 78 3.11 -15.58 -3.48
N ARG A 79 2.74 -16.18 -4.62
CA ARG A 79 3.65 -17.02 -5.40
C ARG A 79 4.90 -16.25 -5.83
N VAL A 80 4.73 -15.04 -6.35
CA VAL A 80 5.88 -14.18 -6.71
C VAL A 80 6.72 -13.83 -5.48
N GLY A 81 6.09 -13.51 -4.36
CA GLY A 81 6.77 -13.25 -3.09
C GLY A 81 7.60 -14.43 -2.59
N MET A 82 7.04 -15.65 -2.65
CA MET A 82 7.73 -16.89 -2.30
C MET A 82 8.94 -17.15 -3.20
N GLU A 83 8.80 -16.98 -4.52
CA GLU A 83 9.89 -17.15 -5.48
C GLU A 83 11.04 -16.18 -5.19
N LYS A 84 10.74 -14.90 -5.02
CA LYS A 84 11.73 -13.86 -4.70
C LYS A 84 12.41 -14.08 -3.35
N SER A 85 11.68 -14.53 -2.33
CA SER A 85 12.24 -14.84 -1.02
C SER A 85 13.22 -16.03 -1.10
N ARG A 86 12.86 -17.06 -1.87
CA ARG A 86 13.73 -18.21 -2.11
C ARG A 86 15.01 -17.81 -2.86
N GLU A 87 14.89 -16.99 -3.91
CA GLU A 87 16.03 -16.46 -4.69
C GLU A 87 16.99 -15.64 -3.83
N ALA A 88 16.43 -14.87 -2.86
CA ALA A 88 17.19 -14.07 -1.89
C ALA A 88 17.73 -14.90 -0.70
N GLY A 89 17.43 -16.19 -0.61
CA GLY A 89 17.86 -17.04 0.52
C GLY A 89 17.18 -16.71 1.84
N ILE A 90 16.02 -16.06 1.83
CA ILE A 90 15.27 -15.68 3.05
C ILE A 90 14.46 -16.90 3.53
N THR A 91 14.62 -17.25 4.80
CA THR A 91 14.04 -18.49 5.38
C THR A 91 13.06 -18.22 6.53
N ASN A 92 12.95 -16.97 7.00
CA ASN A 92 12.11 -16.59 8.13
C ASN A 92 10.81 -15.88 7.73
N ILE A 93 10.32 -16.10 6.49
CA ILE A 93 9.03 -15.59 6.01
C ILE A 93 8.05 -16.75 5.81
N GLU A 94 6.87 -16.63 6.38
CA GLU A 94 5.70 -17.49 6.12
C GLU A 94 4.70 -16.74 5.23
N PHE A 95 4.08 -17.45 4.28
CA PHE A 95 3.09 -16.89 3.36
C PHE A 95 1.73 -17.51 3.62
N ARG A 96 0.71 -16.68 3.79
CA ARG A 96 -0.68 -17.11 4.03
C ARG A 96 -1.65 -16.40 3.12
N GLN A 97 -2.56 -17.17 2.52
CA GLN A 97 -3.70 -16.59 1.83
C GLN A 97 -4.79 -16.25 2.84
N GLY A 98 -5.33 -15.02 2.78
CA GLY A 98 -6.39 -14.57 3.67
C GLY A 98 -6.89 -13.17 3.32
N LEU A 99 -7.94 -12.74 4.00
CA LEU A 99 -8.52 -11.39 3.87
C LEU A 99 -8.05 -10.51 5.01
N ALA A 100 -7.81 -9.24 4.71
CA ALA A 100 -7.44 -8.25 5.72
C ALA A 100 -8.59 -7.96 6.72
N GLU A 101 -9.83 -8.14 6.26
CA GLU A 101 -11.05 -7.93 7.03
C GLU A 101 -11.39 -9.09 8.00
N GLU A 102 -10.66 -10.21 7.90
CA GLU A 102 -10.85 -11.41 8.74
C GLU A 102 -9.51 -12.17 8.82
N LEU A 103 -8.63 -11.72 9.71
CA LEU A 103 -7.29 -12.28 9.86
C LEU A 103 -7.34 -13.65 10.57
N PRO A 104 -6.77 -14.72 9.98
CA PRO A 104 -6.83 -16.08 10.53
C PRO A 104 -5.78 -16.29 11.65
N PHE A 105 -5.70 -15.36 12.59
CA PHE A 105 -4.76 -15.36 13.69
C PHE A 105 -5.46 -15.06 15.01
N GLU A 106 -4.88 -15.53 16.10
CA GLU A 106 -5.34 -15.25 17.46
C GLU A 106 -5.09 -13.79 17.85
N ASP A 107 -5.79 -13.32 18.89
CA ASP A 107 -5.59 -12.01 19.46
C ASP A 107 -4.16 -11.86 20.00
N SER A 108 -3.57 -10.70 19.84
CA SER A 108 -2.28 -10.33 20.46
C SER A 108 -1.15 -11.34 20.20
N CYS A 109 -1.01 -11.82 18.95
CA CYS A 109 0.00 -12.81 18.58
C CYS A 109 1.22 -12.22 17.85
N PHE A 110 1.17 -10.96 17.38
CA PHE A 110 2.27 -10.29 16.68
C PHE A 110 2.82 -9.11 17.48
N ASP A 111 4.13 -8.88 17.40
CA ASP A 111 4.82 -7.74 18.02
C ASP A 111 4.75 -6.48 17.17
N ALA A 112 4.67 -6.65 15.84
CA ALA A 112 4.37 -5.57 14.91
C ALA A 112 3.41 -6.05 13.81
N VAL A 113 2.53 -5.16 13.36
CA VAL A 113 1.62 -5.40 12.22
C VAL A 113 1.78 -4.25 11.25
N MET A 114 1.98 -4.57 9.98
CA MET A 114 2.19 -3.56 8.94
C MET A 114 1.34 -3.84 7.71
N THR A 115 1.07 -2.78 6.96
CA THR A 115 0.48 -2.85 5.62
C THR A 115 0.98 -1.71 4.77
N ARG A 116 1.02 -1.92 3.45
CA ARG A 116 1.53 -0.92 2.53
C ARG A 116 0.73 -0.88 1.23
N LEU A 117 0.22 0.32 0.89
CA LEU A 117 -0.53 0.60 -0.34
C LEU A 117 -1.76 -0.31 -0.52
N SER A 118 -2.58 -0.41 0.53
CA SER A 118 -3.73 -1.32 0.59
C SER A 118 -5.04 -0.64 1.02
N PHE A 119 -4.99 0.38 1.89
CA PHE A 119 -6.18 1.01 2.45
C PHE A 119 -7.07 1.69 1.41
N HIS A 120 -6.49 2.14 0.31
CA HIS A 120 -7.26 2.70 -0.80
C HIS A 120 -8.07 1.66 -1.60
N HIS A 121 -7.89 0.36 -1.33
CA HIS A 121 -8.69 -0.73 -1.88
C HIS A 121 -9.81 -1.20 -0.94
N PHE A 122 -9.80 -0.82 0.34
CA PHE A 122 -10.82 -1.24 1.29
C PHE A 122 -12.05 -0.32 1.22
N ARG A 123 -13.24 -0.90 1.11
CA ARG A 123 -14.50 -0.14 1.18
C ARG A 123 -14.72 0.43 2.58
N GLU A 124 -14.56 -0.43 3.58
CA GLU A 124 -14.66 -0.13 5.01
C GLU A 124 -13.26 -0.27 5.61
N MET A 125 -12.55 0.86 5.77
CA MET A 125 -11.17 0.84 6.25
C MET A 125 -11.06 0.48 7.74
N GLU A 126 -12.15 0.63 8.47
CA GLU A 126 -12.24 0.34 9.90
C GLU A 126 -12.05 -1.16 10.17
N ARG A 127 -12.65 -2.01 9.33
CA ARG A 127 -12.64 -3.47 9.57
C ARG A 127 -11.24 -4.07 9.48
N PRO A 128 -10.44 -3.88 8.42
CA PRO A 128 -9.05 -4.34 8.41
C PRO A 128 -8.21 -3.68 9.51
N PHE A 129 -8.45 -2.41 9.84
CA PHE A 129 -7.75 -1.75 10.94
C PHE A 129 -8.03 -2.44 12.28
N GLU A 130 -9.29 -2.78 12.58
CA GLU A 130 -9.69 -3.49 13.80
C GLU A 130 -9.05 -4.89 13.88
N GLU A 131 -8.99 -5.62 12.78
CA GLU A 131 -8.33 -6.91 12.73
C GLU A 131 -6.82 -6.79 12.97
N MET A 132 -6.17 -5.80 12.34
CA MET A 132 -4.74 -5.50 12.60
C MET A 132 -4.53 -5.11 14.06
N HIS A 133 -5.43 -4.30 14.64
CA HIS A 133 -5.39 -3.96 16.06
C HIS A 133 -5.58 -5.20 16.94
N ARG A 134 -6.51 -6.08 16.61
CA ARG A 134 -6.82 -7.29 17.39
C ARG A 134 -5.61 -8.22 17.51
N VAL A 135 -4.96 -8.52 16.39
CA VAL A 135 -3.83 -9.45 16.35
C VAL A 135 -2.51 -8.86 16.87
N LEU A 136 -2.43 -7.53 16.98
CA LEU A 136 -1.28 -6.82 17.52
C LEU A 136 -1.26 -6.90 19.05
N ARG A 137 -0.11 -7.22 19.63
CA ARG A 137 0.11 -7.22 21.08
C ARG A 137 -0.02 -5.82 21.69
N PRO A 138 -0.43 -5.68 22.95
CA PRO A 138 -0.19 -4.44 23.69
C PRO A 138 1.28 -4.02 23.61
N GLN A 139 1.55 -2.73 23.46
CA GLN A 139 2.89 -2.15 23.22
C GLN A 139 3.53 -2.53 21.88
N GLY A 140 2.82 -3.29 21.02
CA GLY A 140 3.24 -3.59 19.67
C GLY A 140 3.06 -2.39 18.73
N LYS A 141 3.75 -2.42 17.59
CA LYS A 141 3.73 -1.34 16.60
C LYS A 141 2.79 -1.64 15.43
N LEU A 142 1.88 -0.72 15.16
CA LEU A 142 1.07 -0.71 13.94
C LEU A 142 1.67 0.26 12.93
N VAL A 143 1.94 -0.23 11.73
CA VAL A 143 2.56 0.53 10.64
C VAL A 143 1.65 0.53 9.43
N ILE A 144 1.25 1.71 8.98
CA ILE A 144 0.49 1.89 7.74
C ILE A 144 1.26 2.81 6.81
N ILE A 145 1.44 2.39 5.57
CA ILE A 145 1.96 3.23 4.50
C ILE A 145 0.90 3.25 3.41
N ASP A 146 0.37 4.41 3.08
CA ASP A 146 -0.61 4.50 1.99
C ASP A 146 -0.55 5.84 1.27
N MET A 147 -1.26 5.90 0.15
CA MET A 147 -1.44 7.13 -0.61
C MET A 147 -2.32 8.10 0.18
N GLU A 148 -1.92 9.36 0.18
CA GLU A 148 -2.67 10.46 0.77
C GLU A 148 -3.51 11.14 -0.30
N ALA A 149 -4.81 11.27 -0.06
CA ALA A 149 -5.75 11.90 -0.98
C ALA A 149 -5.34 13.32 -1.37
N ALA A 150 -5.77 13.76 -2.55
CA ALA A 150 -5.70 15.15 -2.98
C ALA A 150 -6.48 16.10 -2.04
N GLU A 151 -6.38 17.40 -2.34
CA GLU A 151 -7.28 18.41 -1.73
C GLU A 151 -8.73 17.96 -1.87
N GLU A 152 -9.56 18.21 -0.85
CA GLU A 152 -10.96 17.73 -0.79
C GLU A 152 -11.75 18.05 -2.08
N MET A 153 -11.56 19.22 -2.66
CA MET A 153 -12.24 19.62 -3.90
C MET A 153 -11.83 18.81 -5.13
N LEU A 154 -10.69 18.14 -5.11
CA LEU A 154 -10.13 17.38 -6.23
C LEU A 154 -10.20 15.86 -6.01
N ARG A 155 -10.57 15.44 -4.81
CA ARG A 155 -10.56 14.05 -4.38
C ARG A 155 -11.41 13.14 -5.25
N GLU A 156 -12.63 13.55 -5.56
CA GLU A 156 -13.52 12.79 -6.43
C GLU A 156 -12.95 12.62 -7.84
N THR A 157 -12.29 13.67 -8.37
CA THR A 157 -11.63 13.61 -9.68
C THR A 157 -10.42 12.69 -9.65
N GLU A 158 -9.60 12.77 -8.60
CA GLU A 158 -8.45 11.88 -8.38
C GLU A 158 -8.91 10.42 -8.32
N ASP A 159 -9.86 10.09 -7.44
CA ASP A 159 -10.39 8.73 -7.25
C ASP A 159 -11.04 8.17 -8.53
N ARG A 160 -11.71 9.02 -9.32
CA ARG A 160 -12.25 8.64 -10.61
C ARG A 160 -11.15 8.22 -11.61
N ILE A 161 -10.07 8.97 -11.68
CA ILE A 161 -8.94 8.68 -12.59
C ILE A 161 -8.22 7.41 -12.10
N GLU A 162 -8.00 7.25 -10.77
CA GLU A 162 -7.47 6.02 -10.19
C GLU A 162 -8.34 4.80 -10.56
N THR A 163 -9.66 4.93 -10.44
CA THR A 163 -10.59 3.83 -10.77
C THR A 163 -10.61 3.52 -12.27
N MET A 164 -10.41 4.51 -13.13
CA MET A 164 -10.27 4.29 -14.59
C MET A 164 -9.05 3.41 -14.89
N ARG A 165 -7.96 3.60 -14.17
CA ARG A 165 -6.73 2.83 -14.30
C ARG A 165 -6.84 1.45 -13.64
N ASP A 166 -7.36 1.42 -12.42
CA ASP A 166 -7.48 0.22 -11.60
C ASP A 166 -8.89 0.08 -11.02
N SER A 167 -9.67 -0.85 -11.58
CA SER A 167 -11.05 -1.08 -11.13
C SER A 167 -11.17 -1.59 -9.69
N SER A 168 -10.08 -1.98 -9.06
CA SER A 168 -10.03 -2.37 -7.65
C SER A 168 -9.86 -1.18 -6.69
N HIS A 169 -9.44 0.00 -7.21
CA HIS A 169 -9.38 1.22 -6.43
C HIS A 169 -10.76 1.60 -5.89
N VAL A 170 -10.81 2.00 -4.64
CA VAL A 170 -12.04 2.48 -3.98
C VAL A 170 -11.93 3.97 -3.71
N ARG A 171 -10.91 4.38 -2.93
CA ARG A 171 -10.75 5.77 -2.53
C ARG A 171 -9.40 6.00 -1.84
N ASN A 172 -8.67 7.02 -2.25
CA ASN A 172 -7.55 7.53 -1.48
C ASN A 172 -8.05 8.12 -0.15
N ARG A 173 -7.36 7.79 0.94
CA ARG A 173 -7.74 8.28 2.27
C ARG A 173 -6.98 9.56 2.58
N SER A 174 -7.63 10.51 3.23
CA SER A 174 -6.93 11.68 3.74
C SER A 174 -6.07 11.30 4.94
N ARG A 175 -5.05 12.11 5.20
CA ARG A 175 -4.22 11.98 6.40
C ARG A 175 -5.06 12.00 7.68
N ALA A 176 -6.10 12.84 7.72
CA ALA A 176 -6.99 12.95 8.86
C ALA A 176 -7.81 11.67 9.09
N GLU A 177 -8.34 11.05 8.01
CA GLU A 177 -9.12 9.81 8.11
C GLU A 177 -8.28 8.66 8.68
N LEU A 178 -7.06 8.44 8.16
CA LEU A 178 -6.17 7.39 8.68
C LEU A 178 -5.68 7.71 10.10
N SER A 179 -5.33 8.96 10.39
CA SER A 179 -4.95 9.36 11.76
C SER A 179 -6.10 9.18 12.77
N ALA A 180 -7.35 9.35 12.34
CA ALA A 180 -8.52 9.12 13.18
C ALA A 180 -8.66 7.64 13.61
N LEU A 181 -8.27 6.68 12.75
CA LEU A 181 -8.24 5.26 13.13
C LEU A 181 -7.30 5.01 14.30
N PHE A 182 -6.07 5.53 14.24
CA PHE A 182 -5.12 5.42 15.35
C PHE A 182 -5.65 6.09 16.62
N SER A 183 -6.23 7.28 16.49
CA SER A 183 -6.79 8.02 17.62
C SER A 183 -7.98 7.29 18.26
N SER A 184 -8.82 6.62 17.46
CA SER A 184 -9.99 5.88 17.97
C SER A 184 -9.62 4.72 18.90
N ARG A 185 -8.39 4.21 18.80
CA ARG A 185 -7.82 3.14 19.62
C ARG A 185 -6.68 3.61 20.52
N HIS A 186 -6.55 4.93 20.71
CA HIS A 186 -5.59 5.55 21.62
C HIS A 186 -4.13 5.16 21.37
N TYR A 187 -3.75 4.95 20.11
CA TYR A 187 -2.35 4.69 19.77
C TYR A 187 -1.47 5.89 20.12
N GLU A 188 -0.30 5.62 20.70
CA GLU A 188 0.77 6.61 20.83
C GLU A 188 1.50 6.73 19.49
N MET A 189 1.40 7.88 18.85
CA MET A 189 1.97 8.10 17.52
C MET A 189 3.46 8.39 17.60
N GLU A 190 4.30 7.51 17.04
CA GLU A 190 5.74 7.72 16.87
C GLU A 190 6.09 8.43 15.55
N CYS A 191 5.29 8.21 14.50
CA CYS A 191 5.53 8.76 13.18
C CYS A 191 4.22 9.07 12.46
N CYS A 192 4.17 10.22 11.78
CA CYS A 192 3.14 10.56 10.79
C CYS A 192 3.79 11.50 9.77
N GLU A 193 4.46 10.94 8.77
CA GLU A 193 5.30 11.68 7.81
C GLU A 193 4.83 11.46 6.39
N SER A 194 4.67 12.54 5.62
CA SER A 194 4.33 12.47 4.19
C SER A 194 5.57 12.68 3.33
N THR A 195 5.61 11.99 2.18
CA THR A 195 6.61 12.17 1.14
C THR A 195 5.96 12.19 -0.23
N ARG A 196 6.71 12.64 -1.24
CA ARG A 196 6.27 12.64 -2.62
C ARG A 196 7.12 11.67 -3.42
N ILE A 197 6.46 10.79 -4.15
CA ILE A 197 7.08 9.75 -4.95
C ILE A 197 6.82 10.06 -6.43
N PRO A 198 7.86 10.42 -7.22
CA PRO A 198 7.68 10.69 -8.63
C PRO A 198 7.32 9.41 -9.38
N VAL A 199 6.26 9.46 -10.17
CA VAL A 199 5.72 8.35 -10.94
C VAL A 199 5.56 8.77 -12.40
N SER A 200 6.07 7.95 -13.32
CA SER A 200 5.81 8.10 -14.75
C SER A 200 4.37 7.68 -15.06
N LEU A 201 3.61 8.52 -15.75
CA LEU A 201 2.24 8.22 -16.15
C LEU A 201 2.16 6.94 -17.00
N ASP A 202 3.11 6.75 -17.92
CA ASP A 202 3.14 5.56 -18.77
C ASP A 202 3.33 4.28 -17.94
N ALA A 203 4.36 4.26 -17.06
CA ALA A 203 4.66 3.10 -16.22
C ALA A 203 3.50 2.79 -15.25
N TRP A 204 2.83 3.82 -14.75
CA TRP A 204 1.67 3.71 -13.85
C TRP A 204 0.47 3.03 -14.53
N MET A 205 0.19 3.40 -15.80
CA MET A 205 -0.88 2.76 -16.58
C MET A 205 -0.48 1.38 -17.12
N GLU A 206 0.82 1.16 -17.36
CA GLU A 206 1.34 -0.13 -17.84
C GLU A 206 1.21 -1.22 -16.77
N LEU A 207 1.46 -0.90 -15.51
CA LEU A 207 1.36 -1.83 -14.39
C LEU A 207 0.00 -2.52 -14.31
N THR A 208 -1.08 -1.80 -14.55
CA THR A 208 -2.46 -2.32 -14.50
C THR A 208 -2.96 -2.83 -15.86
N ALA A 209 -2.09 -2.88 -16.87
CA ALA A 209 -2.48 -3.17 -18.25
C ALA A 209 -3.69 -2.34 -18.71
N THR A 210 -3.71 -1.04 -18.34
CA THR A 210 -4.82 -0.12 -18.67
C THR A 210 -5.10 -0.13 -20.18
N PRO A 211 -6.36 -0.31 -20.62
CA PRO A 211 -6.72 -0.36 -22.03
C PRO A 211 -6.35 0.94 -22.79
N SER A 212 -6.02 0.83 -24.06
CA SER A 212 -5.53 1.95 -24.87
C SER A 212 -6.49 3.16 -24.92
N GLU A 213 -7.79 2.92 -24.99
CA GLU A 213 -8.81 3.97 -24.99
C GLU A 213 -8.82 4.71 -23.63
N THR A 214 -8.77 3.97 -22.52
CA THR A 214 -8.69 4.54 -21.17
C THR A 214 -7.39 5.31 -20.96
N ARG A 215 -6.25 4.78 -21.48
CA ARG A 215 -4.97 5.49 -21.45
C ARG A 215 -5.05 6.84 -22.16
N ALA A 216 -5.64 6.89 -23.36
CA ALA A 216 -5.79 8.12 -24.12
C ALA A 216 -6.61 9.17 -23.35
N GLU A 217 -7.68 8.75 -22.68
CA GLU A 217 -8.50 9.64 -21.85
C GLU A 217 -7.74 10.15 -20.62
N ILE A 218 -7.02 9.29 -19.91
CA ILE A 218 -6.19 9.70 -18.75
C ILE A 218 -5.13 10.70 -19.20
N VAL A 219 -4.40 10.42 -20.29
CA VAL A 219 -3.39 11.34 -20.85
C VAL A 219 -4.02 12.70 -21.16
N ARG A 220 -5.16 12.72 -21.83
CA ARG A 220 -5.89 13.95 -22.15
C ARG A 220 -6.22 14.78 -20.89
N LEU A 221 -6.68 14.13 -19.82
CA LEU A 221 -6.99 14.81 -18.56
C LEU A 221 -5.73 15.40 -17.91
N MET A 222 -4.61 14.65 -17.93
CA MET A 222 -3.33 15.13 -17.39
C MET A 222 -2.76 16.29 -18.20
N GLU A 223 -2.86 16.24 -19.54
CA GLU A 223 -2.42 17.33 -20.42
C GLU A 223 -3.27 18.60 -20.21
N GLN A 224 -4.57 18.47 -20.00
CA GLN A 224 -5.44 19.60 -19.67
C GLN A 224 -5.04 20.26 -18.35
N ASP A 225 -4.71 19.47 -17.32
CA ASP A 225 -4.24 20.00 -16.02
C ASP A 225 -2.89 20.74 -16.20
N ILE A 226 -1.93 20.14 -16.90
CA ILE A 226 -0.63 20.77 -17.23
C ILE A 226 -0.84 22.10 -17.98
N GLY A 227 -1.80 22.16 -18.90
CA GLY A 227 -2.13 23.35 -19.68
C GLY A 227 -2.90 24.44 -18.92
N GLY A 228 -3.13 24.26 -17.60
CA GLY A 228 -3.86 25.22 -16.75
C GLY A 228 -5.39 25.12 -16.88
N GLY A 229 -5.91 24.01 -17.41
CA GLY A 229 -7.33 23.69 -17.46
C GLY A 229 -7.87 23.05 -16.19
N ALA A 230 -8.76 22.05 -16.33
CA ALA A 230 -9.37 21.36 -15.20
C ALA A 230 -8.31 20.57 -14.40
N ARG A 231 -8.22 20.84 -13.10
CA ARG A 231 -7.28 20.16 -12.20
C ARG A 231 -7.72 18.73 -11.92
N THR A 232 -6.75 17.80 -11.95
CA THR A 232 -6.98 16.36 -11.72
C THR A 232 -6.77 15.92 -10.27
N GLY A 233 -6.03 16.68 -9.48
CA GLY A 233 -5.56 16.31 -8.15
C GLY A 233 -4.17 15.66 -8.16
N PHE A 234 -3.70 15.17 -9.30
CA PHE A 234 -2.37 14.57 -9.46
C PHE A 234 -1.23 15.60 -9.53
N ASN A 235 -1.55 16.86 -9.88
CA ASN A 235 -0.57 17.91 -10.18
C ASN A 235 0.51 17.41 -11.18
N PRO A 236 0.11 16.98 -12.38
CA PRO A 236 1.02 16.41 -13.36
C PRO A 236 1.99 17.46 -13.92
N TYR A 237 3.16 17.00 -14.35
CA TYR A 237 4.18 17.85 -14.97
C TYR A 237 4.94 17.12 -16.06
N LEU A 238 5.60 17.89 -16.94
CA LEU A 238 6.46 17.34 -17.99
C LEU A 238 7.92 17.22 -17.47
N LYS A 239 8.51 16.04 -17.69
CA LYS A 239 9.92 15.77 -17.47
C LYS A 239 10.45 14.95 -18.65
N ASP A 240 11.46 15.49 -19.34
CA ASP A 240 12.07 14.88 -20.55
C ASP A 240 11.03 14.48 -21.61
N GLY A 241 10.02 15.33 -21.83
CA GLY A 241 8.94 15.12 -22.78
C GLY A 241 7.90 14.08 -22.40
N ARG A 242 7.93 13.55 -21.16
CA ARG A 242 6.98 12.59 -20.62
C ARG A 242 6.20 13.18 -19.46
N ILE A 243 4.98 12.69 -19.25
CA ILE A 243 4.13 13.12 -18.14
C ILE A 243 4.52 12.34 -16.87
N PHE A 244 4.76 13.07 -15.82
CA PHE A 244 4.97 12.58 -14.45
C PHE A 244 3.99 13.25 -13.50
N PHE A 245 3.79 12.62 -12.35
CA PHE A 245 3.12 13.20 -11.19
C PHE A 245 3.75 12.68 -9.91
N ASP A 246 3.56 13.38 -8.81
CA ASP A 246 4.08 12.93 -7.52
C ASP A 246 2.96 12.31 -6.69
N GLN A 247 3.00 10.99 -6.49
CA GLN A 247 2.14 10.34 -5.51
C GLN A 247 2.52 10.82 -4.10
N ARG A 248 1.52 11.19 -3.34
CA ARG A 248 1.67 11.56 -1.94
C ARG A 248 1.54 10.30 -1.09
N TRP A 249 2.59 9.92 -0.41
CA TRP A 249 2.57 8.79 0.51
C TRP A 249 2.75 9.27 1.93
N CYS A 250 2.02 8.70 2.86
CA CYS A 250 2.20 8.94 4.28
C CYS A 250 2.54 7.63 5.00
N LEU A 251 3.47 7.72 5.93
CA LEU A 251 3.86 6.66 6.86
C LEU A 251 3.28 7.00 8.23
N TRP A 252 2.46 6.09 8.77
CA TRP A 252 1.98 6.12 10.15
C TRP A 252 2.62 5.00 10.93
N ILE A 253 3.18 5.32 12.09
CA ILE A 253 3.65 4.34 13.08
C ILE A 253 3.06 4.73 14.42
N GLY A 254 2.30 3.82 15.01
CA GLY A 254 1.72 4.00 16.33
C GLY A 254 1.96 2.78 17.22
N VAL A 255 2.17 3.02 18.50
CA VAL A 255 2.29 1.99 19.53
C VAL A 255 0.93 1.75 20.14
N LYS A 256 0.50 0.48 20.16
CA LYS A 256 -0.76 0.06 20.79
C LYS A 256 -0.69 0.28 22.29
N PRO A 257 -1.71 0.87 22.93
CA PRO A 257 -1.70 1.07 24.39
C PRO A 257 -1.56 -0.27 25.14
N ALA A 258 -1.05 -0.20 26.36
CA ALA A 258 -0.85 -1.38 27.22
C ALA A 258 -2.18 -2.03 27.66
N ARG A 259 -3.29 -1.28 27.61
CA ARG A 259 -4.65 -1.73 27.93
C ARG A 259 -5.66 -0.92 27.12
#